data_02bc19b46a7f21c45ffa0388ee28026a
#
_entry.id   02bc19b46a7f21c45ffa0388ee28026a
#
_cell.length_a   1.000
_cell.length_b   1.000
_cell.length_c   1.000
_cell.angle_alpha   90.00
_cell.angle_beta   90.00
_cell.angle_gamma   90.00
#
_symmetry.space_group_name_H-M   'P 1'
#
loop_
_entity.id
_entity.type
_entity.pdbx_description
1 polymer ?
#
loop_
_entity_poly.entity_id
_entity_poly.type
_entity_poly.pdbx_seq_one_letter_code
_entity_poly.pdbx_strand_id
1 'polypeptide(L)'
;MSDQFIGVDVGGTKIAIAKFQDGVFTDSELIHTEQSSQEALVEQLAARIEAGCGPDTRAIGVGLPSVIEFATGRILSSANIPLKDLPMRELLTERVGLPVYLENDASCAALAEAFD
;
A
#
# COMPACT_ATOMS: atom_id res chain seq x y z
N MET A 1 -16.97 -12.17 13.14
CA MET A 1 -16.06 -11.03 13.02
C MET A 1 -15.76 -10.76 11.57
N SER A 2 -15.68 -9.49 11.22
CA SER A 2 -15.52 -9.10 9.84
C SER A 2 -14.06 -8.94 9.47
N ASP A 3 -13.69 -9.36 8.26
CA ASP A 3 -12.35 -9.15 7.73
C ASP A 3 -12.13 -7.68 7.42
N GLN A 4 -10.96 -7.20 7.73
CA GLN A 4 -10.54 -5.83 7.47
C GLN A 4 -9.42 -5.83 6.42
N PHE A 5 -9.47 -4.86 5.52
CA PHE A 5 -8.44 -4.66 4.51
C PHE A 5 -7.91 -3.23 4.61
N ILE A 6 -6.64 -3.05 4.31
CA ILE A 6 -6.03 -1.73 4.28
C ILE A 6 -5.72 -1.38 2.85
N GLY A 7 -6.16 -0.21 2.41
CA GLY A 7 -5.85 0.34 1.10
C GLY A 7 -4.92 1.53 1.26
N VAL A 8 -3.87 1.55 0.46
CA VAL A 8 -2.88 2.63 0.47
C VAL A 8 -2.75 3.17 -0.95
N ASP A 9 -2.93 4.47 -1.12
CA ASP A 9 -2.78 5.13 -2.41
C ASP A 9 -1.62 6.10 -2.33
N VAL A 10 -0.52 5.78 -3.01
CA VAL A 10 0.72 6.54 -2.93
C VAL A 10 0.77 7.55 -4.06
N GLY A 11 0.76 8.83 -3.73
CA GLY A 11 0.96 9.90 -4.69
C GLY A 11 2.33 10.55 -4.51
N GLY A 12 2.67 11.44 -5.42
CA GLY A 12 3.94 12.16 -5.37
C GLY A 12 4.09 13.07 -4.16
N THR A 13 2.99 13.60 -3.66
CA THR A 13 2.98 14.53 -2.53
C THR A 13 2.36 13.93 -1.28
N LYS A 14 1.31 13.14 -1.44
CA LYS A 14 0.53 12.61 -0.32
C LYS A 14 0.23 11.13 -0.50
N ILE A 15 0.12 10.45 0.64
CA ILE A 15 -0.29 9.06 0.72
C ILE A 15 -1.62 9.03 1.45
N ALA A 16 -2.62 8.37 0.85
CA ALA A 16 -3.91 8.15 1.47
C ALA A 16 -3.95 6.71 1.98
N ILE A 17 -4.34 6.54 3.23
CA ILE A 17 -4.45 5.22 3.86
C ILE A 17 -5.87 5.08 4.39
N ALA A 18 -6.55 4.00 4.03
CA ALA A 18 -7.91 3.75 4.48
C ALA A 18 -8.08 2.31 4.91
N LYS A 19 -8.92 2.09 5.91
CA LYS A 19 -9.33 0.75 6.33
C LYS A 19 -10.72 0.48 5.80
N PHE A 20 -10.92 -0.72 5.31
CA PHE A 20 -12.17 -1.15 4.72
C PHE A 20 -12.66 -2.39 5.45
N GLN A 21 -13.90 -2.32 5.94
CA GLN A 21 -14.52 -3.41 6.70
C GLN A 21 -16.03 -3.33 6.55
N ASP A 22 -16.69 -4.46 6.35
CA ASP A 22 -18.13 -4.55 6.18
C ASP A 22 -18.67 -3.69 5.05
N GLY A 23 -17.92 -3.55 3.96
CA GLY A 23 -18.33 -2.80 2.78
C GLY A 23 -18.20 -1.29 2.89
N VAL A 24 -17.56 -0.80 3.95
CA VAL A 24 -17.37 0.64 4.13
C VAL A 24 -15.94 0.96 4.58
N PHE A 25 -15.51 2.17 4.29
CA PHE A 25 -14.25 2.68 4.84
C PHE A 25 -14.49 3.08 6.29
N THR A 26 -13.72 2.51 7.21
CA THR A 26 -13.89 2.73 8.64
C THR A 26 -12.94 3.74 9.22
N ASP A 27 -11.85 4.01 8.51
CA ASP A 27 -10.80 4.90 8.98
C ASP A 27 -10.02 5.39 7.77
N SER A 28 -9.57 6.63 7.79
CA SER A 28 -8.76 7.16 6.70
C SER A 28 -7.83 8.25 7.23
N GLU A 29 -6.63 8.32 6.64
CA GLU A 29 -5.70 9.39 6.92
C GLU A 29 -4.93 9.77 5.67
N LEU A 30 -4.40 10.99 5.68
CA LEU A 30 -3.63 11.54 4.58
C LEU A 30 -2.32 12.04 5.17
N ILE A 31 -1.19 11.54 4.65
CA ILE A 31 0.13 11.92 5.14
C ILE A 31 0.99 12.40 3.98
N HIS A 32 2.07 13.10 4.28
CA HIS A 32 3.00 13.55 3.27
C HIS A 32 3.89 12.39 2.80
N THR A 33 4.09 12.29 1.49
CA THR A 33 4.97 11.28 0.91
C THR A 33 6.43 11.60 1.21
N GLU A 34 7.14 10.64 1.77
CA GLU A 34 8.57 10.77 2.00
C GLU A 34 9.32 10.68 0.68
N GLN A 35 10.05 11.73 0.32
CA GLN A 35 10.72 11.84 -0.97
C GLN A 35 12.25 11.82 -0.86
N SER A 36 12.81 11.71 0.35
CA SER A 36 14.25 11.85 0.55
C SER A 36 15.06 10.69 -0.03
N SER A 37 14.51 9.48 0.00
CA SER A 37 15.17 8.29 -0.56
C SER A 37 14.17 7.16 -0.74
N GLN A 38 14.57 6.15 -1.49
CA GLN A 38 13.78 4.94 -1.67
C GLN A 38 13.58 4.23 -0.33
N GLU A 39 14.63 4.10 0.44
CA GLU A 39 14.59 3.44 1.74
C GLU A 39 13.66 4.16 2.70
N ALA A 40 13.67 5.49 2.70
CA ALA A 40 12.81 6.28 3.56
C ALA A 40 11.33 6.10 3.20
N LEU A 41 11.00 6.05 1.91
CA LEU A 41 9.63 5.84 1.47
C LEU A 41 9.15 4.43 1.80
N VAL A 42 9.96 3.43 1.53
CA VAL A 42 9.61 2.03 1.86
C VAL A 42 9.37 1.89 3.37
N GLU A 43 10.24 2.48 4.19
CA GLU A 43 10.08 2.45 5.65
C GLU A 43 8.80 3.17 6.09
N GLN A 44 8.49 4.31 5.48
CA GLN A 44 7.27 5.05 5.79
C GLN A 44 6.04 4.19 5.51
N LEU A 45 5.98 3.57 4.33
CA LEU A 45 4.86 2.71 3.94
C LEU A 45 4.75 1.51 4.87
N ALA A 46 5.85 0.81 5.10
CA ALA A 46 5.87 -0.38 5.96
C ALA A 46 5.43 -0.04 7.39
N ALA A 47 5.97 1.02 7.96
CA ALA A 47 5.64 1.42 9.33
C ALA A 47 4.18 1.84 9.48
N ARG A 48 3.65 2.58 8.51
CA ARG A 48 2.26 3.04 8.57
C ARG A 48 1.27 1.90 8.38
N ILE A 49 1.57 0.99 7.45
CA ILE A 49 0.73 -0.20 7.24
C ILE A 49 0.75 -1.07 8.48
N GLU A 50 1.94 -1.35 9.02
CA GLU A 50 2.11 -2.16 10.21
C GLU A 50 1.34 -1.57 11.40
N ALA A 51 1.43 -0.26 11.59
CA ALA A 51 0.72 0.43 12.67
C ALA A 51 -0.80 0.36 12.52
N GLY A 52 -1.29 0.24 11.28
CA GLY A 52 -2.72 0.15 11.00
C GLY A 52 -3.29 -1.26 11.10
N CYS A 53 -2.43 -2.29 11.14
CA CYS A 53 -2.90 -3.67 11.20
C CYS A 53 -3.44 -4.03 12.58
N GLY A 54 -4.53 -4.78 12.58
CA GLY A 54 -5.14 -5.31 13.80
C GLY A 54 -5.46 -6.79 13.62
N PRO A 55 -6.15 -7.40 14.62
CA PRO A 55 -6.42 -8.84 14.58
C PRO A 55 -7.32 -9.27 13.42
N ASP A 56 -8.11 -8.35 12.86
CA ASP A 56 -9.03 -8.66 11.76
C ASP A 56 -8.45 -8.31 10.39
N THR A 57 -7.26 -7.72 10.32
CA THR A 57 -6.63 -7.35 9.04
C THR A 57 -6.20 -8.60 8.28
N ARG A 58 -6.66 -8.72 7.02
CA ARG A 58 -6.41 -9.91 6.19
C ARG A 58 -5.46 -9.66 5.03
N ALA A 59 -5.47 -8.45 4.47
CA ALA A 59 -4.65 -8.15 3.31
C ALA A 59 -4.46 -6.64 3.17
N ILE A 60 -3.45 -6.28 2.38
CA ILE A 60 -3.09 -4.88 2.12
C ILE A 60 -3.08 -4.67 0.61
N GLY A 61 -3.71 -3.61 0.15
CA GLY A 61 -3.61 -3.18 -1.24
C GLY A 61 -2.85 -1.86 -1.31
N VAL A 62 -1.90 -1.75 -2.23
CA VAL A 62 -1.09 -0.54 -2.40
C VAL A 62 -1.15 -0.09 -3.84
N GLY A 63 -1.67 1.10 -4.08
CA GLY A 63 -1.69 1.75 -5.38
C GLY A 63 -0.48 2.67 -5.51
N LEU A 64 0.22 2.58 -6.63
CA LEU A 64 1.47 3.30 -6.87
C LEU A 64 1.49 3.89 -8.28
N PRO A 65 2.06 5.09 -8.48
CA PRO A 65 2.27 5.63 -9.83
C PRO A 65 3.51 4.98 -10.44
N SER A 66 3.46 3.66 -10.64
CA SER A 66 4.63 2.86 -10.96
C SER A 66 4.35 1.86 -12.07
N VAL A 67 5.41 1.48 -12.78
CA VAL A 67 5.39 0.33 -13.66
C VAL A 67 5.74 -0.87 -12.81
N ILE A 68 4.83 -1.82 -12.71
CA ILE A 68 4.94 -2.97 -11.80
C ILE A 68 4.99 -4.26 -12.60
N GLU A 69 5.94 -5.12 -12.27
CA GLU A 69 5.96 -6.49 -12.75
C GLU A 69 5.09 -7.31 -11.80
N PHE A 70 3.85 -7.57 -12.18
CA PHE A 70 2.87 -8.15 -11.27
C PHE A 70 3.18 -9.58 -10.85
N ALA A 71 3.87 -10.33 -11.70
CA ALA A 71 4.24 -11.72 -11.36
C ALA A 71 5.15 -11.79 -10.14
N THR A 72 6.05 -10.82 -9.98
CA THR A 72 7.04 -10.81 -8.91
C THR A 72 6.75 -9.76 -7.84
N GLY A 73 5.90 -8.76 -8.14
CA GLY A 73 5.67 -7.62 -7.25
C GLY A 73 6.82 -6.63 -7.25
N ARG A 74 7.64 -6.65 -8.31
CA ARG A 74 8.79 -5.76 -8.42
C ARG A 74 8.39 -4.45 -9.08
N ILE A 75 8.82 -3.34 -8.50
CA ILE A 75 8.66 -2.02 -9.12
C ILE A 75 9.82 -1.80 -10.08
N LEU A 76 9.52 -1.50 -11.34
CA LEU A 76 10.52 -1.24 -12.36
C LEU A 76 10.89 0.25 -12.41
N SER A 77 9.89 1.10 -12.37
CA SER A 77 10.08 2.56 -12.36
C SER A 77 8.85 3.23 -11.78
N SER A 78 8.96 4.49 -11.43
CA SER A 78 7.84 5.26 -10.86
C SER A 78 7.85 6.69 -11.36
N ALA A 79 6.66 7.29 -11.38
CA ALA A 79 6.49 8.73 -11.64
C ALA A 79 6.37 9.44 -10.29
N ASN A 80 7.14 10.50 -10.12
CA ASN A 80 7.02 11.42 -8.97
C ASN A 80 7.30 10.83 -7.58
N ILE A 81 7.79 9.60 -7.48
CA ILE A 81 8.21 9.01 -6.21
C ILE A 81 9.54 8.27 -6.41
N PRO A 82 10.37 8.17 -5.35
CA PRO A 82 11.72 7.58 -5.48
C PRO A 82 11.71 6.06 -5.36
N LEU A 83 10.89 5.37 -6.16
CA LEU A 83 10.86 3.90 -6.17
C LEU A 83 11.24 3.40 -7.55
N LYS A 84 12.29 2.61 -7.63
CA LYS A 84 12.76 2.07 -8.88
C LYS A 84 13.54 0.77 -8.63
N ASP A 85 13.23 -0.24 -9.42
CA ASP A 85 13.98 -1.49 -9.44
C ASP A 85 14.12 -2.14 -8.05
N LEU A 86 12.97 -2.36 -7.38
CA LEU A 86 12.97 -2.98 -6.06
C LEU A 86 11.81 -3.97 -5.90
N PRO A 87 12.01 -5.04 -5.08
CA PRO A 87 10.99 -6.07 -4.83
C PRO A 87 10.00 -5.58 -3.76
N MET A 88 9.14 -4.63 -4.12
CA MET A 88 8.25 -3.93 -3.19
C MET A 88 7.29 -4.85 -2.44
N ARG A 89 6.63 -5.77 -3.18
CA ARG A 89 5.67 -6.68 -2.55
C ARG A 89 6.34 -7.56 -1.52
N GLU A 90 7.52 -8.09 -1.84
CA GLU A 90 8.29 -8.92 -0.92
C GLU A 90 8.70 -8.14 0.33
N LEU A 91 9.21 -6.93 0.16
CA LEU A 91 9.64 -6.09 1.28
C LEU A 91 8.48 -5.76 2.23
N LEU A 92 7.33 -5.39 1.68
CA LEU A 92 6.17 -5.08 2.49
C LEU A 92 5.57 -6.33 3.14
N THR A 93 5.51 -7.44 2.39
CA THR A 93 4.98 -8.70 2.91
C THR A 93 5.81 -9.20 4.09
N GLU A 94 7.14 -9.14 4.01
CA GLU A 94 8.02 -9.54 5.10
C GLU A 94 7.80 -8.69 6.35
N ARG A 95 7.61 -7.39 6.15
CA ARG A 95 7.46 -6.46 7.28
C ARG A 95 6.10 -6.62 7.95
N VAL A 96 5.04 -6.78 7.18
CA VAL A 96 3.66 -6.78 7.66
C VAL A 96 3.19 -8.18 8.06
N GLY A 97 3.67 -9.21 7.38
CA GLY A 97 3.28 -10.59 7.64
C GLY A 97 1.92 -10.96 7.06
N LEU A 98 1.38 -10.17 6.13
CA LEU A 98 0.09 -10.39 5.48
C LEU A 98 0.26 -10.27 3.97
N PRO A 99 -0.67 -10.85 3.17
CA PRO A 99 -0.63 -10.67 1.72
C PRO A 99 -0.70 -9.20 1.33
N VAL A 100 0.19 -8.80 0.42
CA VAL A 100 0.24 -7.44 -0.11
C VAL A 100 0.01 -7.50 -1.61
N TYR A 101 -0.94 -6.70 -2.10
CA TYR A 101 -1.27 -6.61 -3.51
C TYR A 101 -0.90 -5.23 -4.01
N LEU A 102 -0.18 -5.17 -5.13
CA LEU A 102 0.23 -3.91 -5.74
C LEU A 102 -0.60 -3.63 -6.98
N GLU A 103 -0.99 -2.36 -7.16
CA GLU A 103 -1.68 -1.89 -8.35
C GLU A 103 -1.06 -0.57 -8.77
N ASN A 104 -1.11 -0.25 -10.05
CA ASN A 104 -0.65 1.05 -10.50
C ASN A 104 -1.82 2.02 -10.57
N ASP A 105 -1.65 3.18 -9.97
CA ASP A 105 -2.63 4.28 -9.98
C ASP A 105 -4.05 3.91 -9.54
N ALA A 106 -4.22 2.86 -8.73
CA ALA A 106 -5.53 2.48 -8.24
C ALA A 106 -5.91 3.29 -7.01
N SER A 107 -7.20 3.65 -6.89
CA SER A 107 -7.70 4.29 -5.67
C SER A 107 -7.90 3.25 -4.57
N CYS A 108 -7.94 3.70 -3.31
CA CYS A 108 -8.22 2.82 -2.19
C CYS A 108 -9.55 2.09 -2.36
N ALA A 109 -10.57 2.76 -2.92
CA ALA A 109 -11.86 2.16 -3.17
C ALA A 109 -11.78 1.00 -4.16
N ALA A 110 -11.02 1.18 -5.24
CA ALA A 110 -10.83 0.12 -6.23
C ALA A 110 -10.07 -1.06 -5.65
N LEU A 111 -9.06 -0.80 -4.82
CA LEU A 111 -8.32 -1.86 -4.14
C LEU A 111 -9.21 -2.62 -3.18
N ALA A 112 -10.05 -1.93 -2.43
CA ALA A 112 -10.98 -2.55 -1.49
C ALA A 112 -11.96 -3.46 -2.21
N GLU A 113 -12.47 -3.06 -3.38
CA GLU A 113 -13.37 -3.89 -4.18
C GLU A 113 -12.73 -5.19 -4.63
N ALA A 114 -11.42 -5.19 -4.86
CA ALA A 114 -10.71 -6.39 -5.29
C ALA A 114 -10.68 -7.49 -4.24
N PHE A 115 -10.90 -7.15 -2.97
CA PHE A 115 -10.88 -8.10 -1.86
C PHE A 115 -12.28 -8.55 -1.44
N ASP A 116 -13.29 -7.95 -2.01
CA ASP A 116 -14.68 -8.24 -1.66
C ASP A 116 -15.26 -9.42 -2.51
#